data_21faa3dd8ba1b46fb2a5e13bc2d7ca95
#
_entry.id   21faa3dd8ba1b46fb2a5e13bc2d7ca95
#
_cell.length_a   1.000
_cell.length_b   1.000
_cell.length_c   1.000
_cell.angle_alpha   90.00
_cell.angle_beta   90.00
_cell.angle_gamma   90.00
#
_symmetry.space_group_name_H-M   'P 1'
#
loop_
_entity.id
_entity.type
_entity.pdbx_description
1 polymer ?
#
loop_
_entity_poly.entity_id
_entity_poly.type
_entity_poly.pdbx_seq_one_letter_code
_entity_poly.pdbx_strand_id
1 'polypeptide(L)'
;RAFPGGGTSAYKLFNSMYATAPNAFPVYNPDGSFGGNASQTNPVGELLYRGVYKENNRTFQLVFTPKLDLGFITEGLSVSASVAYSNNMCESSTKSRNYTRYSLTKTADGYEYTPYGTDEPLEAGEGFKDDWSRVNAKGSLDYSRRFGRHSVDATAFALVDNYRQYSVRANTRYVNFAGRVTYSYAGKYI
;
A
#
# COMPACT_ATOMS: atom_id res chain seq x y z
N ARG A 1 -0.95 10.53 2.48
CA ARG A 1 -2.29 10.72 3.07
C ARG A 1 -2.14 11.06 4.55
N ALA A 2 -2.99 11.91 5.08
CA ALA A 2 -3.05 12.25 6.50
C ALA A 2 -4.48 12.05 6.99
N PHE A 3 -4.62 11.42 8.16
CA PHE A 3 -5.90 11.11 8.77
C PHE A 3 -5.92 11.69 10.18
N PRO A 4 -6.99 12.37 10.60
CA PRO A 4 -7.16 12.81 11.98
C PRO A 4 -7.39 11.61 12.91
N GLY A 5 -7.34 11.86 14.22
CA GLY A 5 -7.64 10.84 15.23
C GLY A 5 -6.45 9.99 15.69
N GLY A 6 -5.20 10.40 15.38
CA GLY A 6 -3.99 9.77 15.94
C GLY A 6 -3.87 8.26 15.69
N GLY A 7 -4.36 7.76 14.53
CA GLY A 7 -4.34 6.33 14.20
C GLY A 7 -5.61 5.58 14.61
N THR A 8 -6.61 6.24 15.19
CA THR A 8 -7.95 5.66 15.36
C THR A 8 -8.56 5.39 13.99
N SER A 9 -8.95 4.14 13.71
CA SER A 9 -9.53 3.81 12.41
C SER A 9 -10.89 4.49 12.24
N ALA A 10 -11.23 4.88 11.01
CA ALA A 10 -12.54 5.44 10.69
C ALA A 10 -13.69 4.53 11.17
N TYR A 11 -13.52 3.20 11.05
CA TYR A 11 -14.48 2.22 11.54
C TYR A 11 -14.72 2.33 13.06
N LYS A 12 -13.66 2.44 13.87
CA LYS A 12 -13.78 2.61 15.32
C LYS A 12 -14.46 3.93 15.68
N LEU A 13 -14.14 5.00 14.94
CA LEU A 13 -14.76 6.30 15.13
C LEU A 13 -16.26 6.26 14.81
N PHE A 14 -16.65 5.70 13.67
CA PHE A 14 -18.07 5.53 13.31
C PHE A 14 -18.83 4.65 14.29
N ASN A 15 -18.24 3.55 14.73
CA ASN A 15 -18.85 2.70 15.76
C ASN A 15 -19.04 3.43 17.08
N SER A 16 -18.06 4.23 17.50
CA SER A 16 -18.17 5.06 18.70
C SER A 16 -19.33 6.07 18.57
N MET A 17 -19.42 6.74 17.40
CA MET A 17 -20.52 7.68 17.14
C MET A 17 -21.88 6.99 17.15
N TYR A 18 -21.99 5.81 16.51
CA TYR A 18 -23.24 5.06 16.43
C TYR A 18 -23.66 4.48 17.79
N ALA A 19 -22.71 4.02 18.59
CA ALA A 19 -22.93 3.43 19.90
C ALA A 19 -23.21 4.48 21.02
N THR A 20 -22.97 5.76 20.75
CA THR A 20 -23.20 6.83 21.71
C THR A 20 -24.62 7.33 21.58
N ALA A 21 -25.42 7.14 22.63
CA ALA A 21 -26.79 7.65 22.66
C ALA A 21 -26.77 9.20 22.61
N PRO A 22 -27.71 9.86 21.91
CA PRO A 22 -27.72 11.33 21.75
C PRO A 22 -27.77 12.11 23.06
N ASN A 23 -28.24 11.48 24.13
CA ASN A 23 -28.35 12.07 25.47
C ASN A 23 -27.30 11.55 26.48
N ALA A 24 -26.26 10.81 26.00
CA ALA A 24 -25.25 10.20 26.89
C ALA A 24 -24.39 11.27 27.58
N PHE A 25 -23.96 12.26 26.82
CA PHE A 25 -23.17 13.41 27.30
C PHE A 25 -23.12 14.51 26.22
N PRO A 26 -22.88 15.78 26.58
CA PRO A 26 -22.68 16.85 25.61
C PRO A 26 -21.33 16.67 24.90
N VAL A 27 -21.21 17.16 23.69
CA VAL A 27 -19.91 17.18 22.94
C VAL A 27 -18.91 18.02 23.72
N TYR A 28 -19.33 19.20 24.17
CA TYR A 28 -18.57 20.09 25.05
C TYR A 28 -19.40 20.39 26.29
N ASN A 29 -18.77 20.30 27.43
CA ASN A 29 -19.33 20.75 28.69
C ASN A 29 -19.41 22.28 28.72
N PRO A 30 -20.17 22.91 29.67
CA PRO A 30 -20.24 24.36 29.80
C PRO A 30 -18.90 25.06 30.01
N ASP A 31 -17.92 24.39 30.56
CA ASP A 31 -16.53 24.86 30.75
C ASP A 31 -15.64 24.70 29.52
N GLY A 32 -16.17 24.14 28.41
CA GLY A 32 -15.45 23.89 27.16
C GLY A 32 -14.70 22.54 27.13
N SER A 33 -14.71 21.77 28.21
CA SER A 33 -14.10 20.44 28.26
C SER A 33 -14.89 19.44 27.42
N PHE A 34 -14.25 18.34 26.99
CA PHE A 34 -14.93 17.25 26.27
C PHE A 34 -15.83 16.46 27.21
N GLY A 35 -17.09 16.28 26.81
CA GLY A 35 -18.00 15.38 27.48
C GLY A 35 -17.62 13.91 27.24
N GLY A 36 -17.94 13.04 28.21
CA GLY A 36 -17.69 11.60 28.11
C GLY A 36 -17.99 10.91 29.43
N ASN A 37 -17.88 9.59 29.45
CA ASN A 37 -18.07 8.79 30.65
C ASN A 37 -17.02 7.66 30.76
N ALA A 38 -17.15 6.80 31.75
CA ALA A 38 -16.20 5.70 31.97
C ALA A 38 -16.09 4.74 30.77
N SER A 39 -17.17 4.48 30.04
CA SER A 39 -17.27 3.49 28.97
C SER A 39 -17.20 4.08 27.57
N GLN A 40 -17.49 5.36 27.40
CA GLN A 40 -17.61 6.02 26.10
C GLN A 40 -16.70 7.23 25.99
N THR A 41 -15.93 7.29 24.91
CA THR A 41 -15.09 8.42 24.54
C THR A 41 -15.87 9.43 23.71
N ASN A 42 -15.44 10.68 23.72
CA ASN A 42 -16.04 11.72 22.89
C ASN A 42 -15.58 11.58 21.44
N PRO A 43 -16.48 11.30 20.47
CA PRO A 43 -16.08 11.11 19.07
C PRO A 43 -15.42 12.36 18.46
N VAL A 44 -15.82 13.56 18.88
CA VAL A 44 -15.20 14.82 18.41
C VAL A 44 -13.81 14.98 19.00
N GLY A 45 -13.62 14.66 20.28
CA GLY A 45 -12.32 14.63 20.93
C GLY A 45 -11.37 13.62 20.26
N GLU A 46 -11.86 12.42 19.95
CA GLU A 46 -11.10 11.41 19.19
C GLU A 46 -10.67 11.91 17.81
N LEU A 47 -11.54 12.65 17.12
CA LEU A 47 -11.27 13.14 15.77
C LEU A 47 -10.30 14.33 15.77
N LEU A 48 -10.53 15.32 16.62
CA LEU A 48 -9.85 16.61 16.54
C LEU A 48 -8.64 16.74 17.47
N TYR A 49 -8.68 16.03 18.63
CA TYR A 49 -7.68 16.26 19.67
C TYR A 49 -6.68 15.12 19.84
N ARG A 50 -7.07 13.90 19.53
CA ARG A 50 -6.22 12.72 19.72
C ARG A 50 -4.93 12.72 18.90
N GLY A 51 -4.90 13.44 17.79
CA GLY A 51 -3.70 13.59 16.97
C GLY A 51 -3.89 13.30 15.49
N VAL A 52 -2.81 12.89 14.81
CA VAL A 52 -2.81 12.67 13.35
C VAL A 52 -1.99 11.43 12.99
N TYR A 53 -2.50 10.66 12.04
CA TYR A 53 -1.81 9.58 11.34
C TYR A 53 -1.47 10.03 9.93
N LYS A 54 -0.22 9.90 9.53
CA LYS A 54 0.24 10.17 8.17
C LYS A 54 0.77 8.89 7.54
N GLU A 55 0.43 8.68 6.29
CA GLU A 55 0.91 7.57 5.48
C GLU A 55 1.48 8.11 4.18
N ASN A 56 2.68 7.69 3.84
CA ASN A 56 3.39 8.07 2.64
C ASN A 56 3.76 6.79 1.87
N ASN A 57 3.04 6.54 0.81
CA ASN A 57 3.26 5.38 -0.05
C ASN A 57 3.96 5.83 -1.33
N ARG A 58 5.12 5.26 -1.60
CA ARG A 58 5.94 5.55 -2.78
C ARG A 58 6.17 4.26 -3.55
N THR A 59 5.85 4.29 -4.83
CA THR A 59 6.18 3.21 -5.75
C THR A 59 7.16 3.72 -6.78
N PHE A 60 8.29 3.06 -6.91
CA PHE A 60 9.27 3.30 -7.95
C PHE A 60 9.27 2.13 -8.93
N GLN A 61 9.30 2.43 -10.22
CA GLN A 61 9.37 1.43 -11.27
C GLN A 61 10.38 1.86 -12.32
N LEU A 62 11.26 0.93 -12.70
CA LEU A 62 12.23 1.08 -13.78
C LEU A 62 12.11 -0.12 -14.71
N VAL A 63 12.07 0.15 -16.00
CA VAL A 63 12.11 -0.89 -17.04
C VAL A 63 13.16 -0.52 -18.06
N PHE A 64 14.05 -1.47 -18.35
CA PHE A 64 15.09 -1.34 -19.37
C PHE A 64 14.98 -2.53 -20.33
N THR A 65 14.80 -2.24 -21.62
CA THR A 65 14.57 -3.27 -22.64
C THR A 65 15.46 -3.05 -23.85
N PRO A 66 16.73 -3.49 -23.83
CA PRO A 66 17.59 -3.50 -25.01
C PRO A 66 17.18 -4.59 -26.00
N LYS A 67 17.28 -4.27 -27.27
CA LYS A 67 17.15 -5.21 -28.39
C LYS A 67 18.33 -5.05 -29.31
N LEU A 68 18.92 -6.18 -29.72
CA LEU A 68 20.04 -6.22 -30.65
C LEU A 68 19.66 -7.10 -31.85
N ASP A 69 19.82 -6.55 -33.04
CA ASP A 69 19.71 -7.29 -34.28
C ASP A 69 21.02 -8.06 -34.54
N LEU A 70 20.89 -9.36 -34.73
CA LEU A 70 21.99 -10.26 -35.02
C LEU A 70 22.02 -10.67 -36.51
N GLY A 71 21.47 -9.84 -37.39
CA GLY A 71 21.46 -10.04 -38.84
C GLY A 71 22.83 -10.30 -39.45
N PHE A 72 23.88 -9.84 -38.77
CA PHE A 72 25.28 -10.10 -39.16
C PHE A 72 25.71 -11.58 -38.95
N ILE A 73 25.03 -12.33 -38.08
CA ILE A 73 25.25 -13.76 -37.83
C ILE A 73 24.33 -14.54 -38.76
N THR A 74 23.04 -14.25 -38.74
CA THR A 74 22.05 -14.81 -39.64
C THR A 74 20.87 -13.88 -39.79
N GLU A 75 20.39 -13.71 -41.01
CA GLU A 75 19.28 -12.85 -41.36
C GLU A 75 18.01 -13.25 -40.58
N GLY A 76 17.37 -12.28 -39.96
CA GLY A 76 16.13 -12.48 -39.19
C GLY A 76 16.34 -12.91 -37.74
N LEU A 77 17.58 -12.98 -37.23
CA LEU A 77 17.89 -13.26 -35.83
C LEU A 77 17.98 -11.98 -35.03
N SER A 78 17.34 -11.96 -33.89
CA SER A 78 17.46 -10.87 -32.89
C SER A 78 17.45 -11.40 -31.47
N VAL A 79 18.11 -10.71 -30.57
CA VAL A 79 18.10 -10.97 -29.13
C VAL A 79 17.55 -9.76 -28.40
N SER A 80 16.71 -9.99 -27.42
CA SER A 80 16.25 -8.93 -26.52
C SER A 80 16.38 -9.36 -25.07
N ALA A 81 16.63 -8.37 -24.23
CA ALA A 81 16.59 -8.54 -22.78
C ALA A 81 15.64 -7.49 -22.21
N SER A 82 14.96 -7.81 -21.13
CA SER A 82 14.15 -6.86 -20.39
C SER A 82 14.41 -7.06 -18.92
N VAL A 83 14.77 -5.97 -18.23
CA VAL A 83 14.93 -5.97 -16.78
C VAL A 83 13.98 -4.92 -16.22
N ALA A 84 13.08 -5.36 -15.37
CA ALA A 84 12.13 -4.50 -14.66
C ALA A 84 12.42 -4.59 -13.15
N TYR A 85 12.56 -3.43 -12.54
CA TYR A 85 12.64 -3.28 -11.09
C TYR A 85 11.45 -2.47 -10.61
N SER A 86 10.74 -3.00 -9.63
CA SER A 86 9.66 -2.30 -8.95
C SER A 86 9.87 -2.37 -7.45
N ASN A 87 9.66 -1.27 -6.78
CA ASN A 87 9.77 -1.18 -5.33
C ASN A 87 8.60 -0.36 -4.80
N ASN A 88 8.03 -0.79 -3.69
CA ASN A 88 7.05 -0.04 -2.93
C ASN A 88 7.55 0.14 -1.50
N MET A 89 7.48 1.36 -1.02
CA MET A 89 7.80 1.72 0.35
C MET A 89 6.63 2.49 0.95
N CYS A 90 6.05 1.97 2.02
CA CYS A 90 4.97 2.62 2.75
C CYS A 90 5.43 2.97 4.17
N GLU A 91 5.75 4.23 4.36
CA GLU A 91 6.11 4.82 5.65
C GLU A 91 4.86 5.33 6.35
N SER A 92 4.74 5.07 7.64
CA SER A 92 3.70 5.65 8.48
C SER A 92 4.31 6.45 9.62
N SER A 93 3.69 7.58 9.91
CA SER A 93 4.03 8.43 11.06
C SER A 93 2.75 8.75 11.81
N THR A 94 2.75 8.46 13.09
CA THR A 94 1.63 8.72 14.00
C THR A 94 2.06 9.73 15.02
N LYS A 95 1.21 10.74 15.26
CA LYS A 95 1.29 11.58 16.44
C LYS A 95 0.00 11.42 17.21
N SER A 96 0.07 10.91 18.42
CA SER A 96 -1.12 10.63 19.22
C SER A 96 -0.91 11.02 20.68
N ARG A 97 -2.02 11.31 21.35
CA ARG A 97 -2.07 11.55 22.77
C ARG A 97 -3.37 11.04 23.37
N ASN A 98 -3.39 10.79 24.65
CA ASN A 98 -4.63 10.65 25.40
C ASN A 98 -5.10 12.04 25.87
N TYR A 99 -6.37 12.14 26.17
CA TYR A 99 -6.98 13.36 26.67
C TYR A 99 -8.03 13.04 27.74
N THR A 100 -8.22 13.98 28.66
CA THR A 100 -9.23 13.91 29.70
C THR A 100 -10.59 14.30 29.13
N ARG A 101 -11.60 13.54 29.49
CA ARG A 101 -13.00 13.84 29.24
C ARG A 101 -13.76 13.86 30.56
N TYR A 102 -14.85 14.56 30.63
CA TYR A 102 -15.58 14.76 31.88
C TYR A 102 -17.03 14.33 31.74
N SER A 103 -17.52 13.60 32.74
CA SER A 103 -18.96 13.39 32.93
C SER A 103 -19.52 14.56 33.72
N LEU A 104 -20.65 15.08 33.25
CA LEU A 104 -21.32 16.22 33.86
C LEU A 104 -22.50 15.72 34.71
N THR A 105 -22.48 16.00 35.99
CA THR A 105 -23.61 15.74 36.91
C THR A 105 -24.19 17.05 37.40
N LYS A 106 -25.49 17.25 37.24
CA LYS A 106 -26.17 18.44 37.77
C LYS A 106 -26.46 18.25 39.27
N THR A 107 -25.98 19.17 40.05
CA THR A 107 -26.20 19.24 41.51
C THR A 107 -27.13 20.42 41.86
N ALA A 108 -27.56 20.53 43.12
CA ALA A 108 -28.40 21.63 43.56
C ALA A 108 -27.68 22.98 43.45
N ASP A 109 -26.34 22.99 43.61
CA ASP A 109 -25.49 24.19 43.66
C ASP A 109 -24.77 24.44 42.34
N GLY A 110 -25.02 23.62 41.26
CA GLY A 110 -24.35 23.79 39.96
C GLY A 110 -24.03 22.48 39.23
N TYR A 111 -22.82 22.38 38.71
CA TYR A 111 -22.36 21.22 37.94
C TYR A 111 -21.12 20.63 38.63
N GLU A 112 -21.09 19.30 38.71
CA GLU A 112 -19.95 18.51 39.13
C GLU A 112 -19.32 17.80 37.93
N TYR A 113 -18.00 17.87 37.82
CA TYR A 113 -17.22 17.31 36.72
C TYR A 113 -16.41 16.13 37.20
N THR A 114 -16.70 14.93 36.72
CA THR A 114 -15.92 13.73 37.04
C THR A 114 -14.97 13.42 35.89
N PRO A 115 -13.64 13.47 36.11
CA PRO A 115 -12.66 13.24 35.04
C PRO A 115 -12.51 11.75 34.68
N TYR A 116 -12.30 11.46 33.39
CA TYR A 116 -11.96 10.16 32.85
C TYR A 116 -10.83 10.30 31.82
N GLY A 117 -9.80 9.49 31.98
CA GLY A 117 -8.58 9.56 31.18
C GLY A 117 -7.56 10.51 31.78
N THR A 118 -6.47 10.73 31.06
CA THR A 118 -5.35 11.58 31.49
C THR A 118 -4.85 12.38 30.29
N ASP A 119 -4.58 13.65 30.46
CA ASP A 119 -3.94 14.46 29.42
C ASP A 119 -2.46 14.08 29.31
N GLU A 120 -2.08 13.67 28.11
CA GLU A 120 -0.71 13.27 27.79
C GLU A 120 -0.14 14.16 26.67
N PRO A 121 1.18 14.36 26.64
CA PRO A 121 1.82 15.03 25.52
C PRO A 121 1.65 14.23 24.21
N LEU A 122 1.79 14.90 23.06
CA LEU A 122 1.80 14.24 21.78
C LEU A 122 3.04 13.34 21.64
N GLU A 123 2.82 12.04 21.54
CA GLU A 123 3.87 11.07 21.26
C GLU A 123 3.95 10.78 19.77
N ALA A 124 5.19 10.73 19.25
CA ALA A 124 5.45 10.40 17.87
C ALA A 124 5.82 8.92 17.76
N GLY A 125 5.18 8.23 16.80
CA GLY A 125 5.52 6.88 16.39
C GLY A 125 5.75 6.83 14.88
N GLU A 126 6.78 6.11 14.49
CA GLU A 126 7.10 5.87 13.07
C GLU A 126 7.11 4.38 12.79
N GLY A 127 6.76 3.99 11.58
CA GLY A 127 6.74 2.60 11.19
C GLY A 127 6.70 2.41 9.68
N PHE A 128 7.12 1.21 9.26
CA PHE A 128 6.96 0.72 7.91
C PHE A 128 5.75 -0.22 7.88
N LYS A 129 4.82 0.03 6.99
CA LYS A 129 3.57 -0.74 6.92
C LYS A 129 3.64 -1.84 5.87
N ASP A 130 4.17 -1.52 4.71
CA ASP A 130 4.32 -2.47 3.60
C ASP A 130 5.52 -2.04 2.76
N ASP A 131 6.48 -2.94 2.66
CA ASP A 131 7.71 -2.70 1.92
C ASP A 131 8.03 -3.97 1.11
N TRP A 132 8.07 -3.81 -0.21
CA TRP A 132 8.40 -4.90 -1.11
C TRP A 132 9.20 -4.43 -2.31
N SER A 133 9.98 -5.35 -2.85
CA SER A 133 10.66 -5.16 -4.13
C SER A 133 10.44 -6.36 -5.04
N ARG A 134 10.42 -6.09 -6.35
CA ARG A 134 10.30 -7.09 -7.39
C ARG A 134 11.31 -6.81 -8.49
N VAL A 135 12.08 -7.83 -8.82
CA VAL A 135 12.98 -7.83 -9.96
C VAL A 135 12.46 -8.86 -10.95
N ASN A 136 12.19 -8.42 -12.16
CA ASN A 136 11.81 -9.28 -13.27
C ASN A 136 12.84 -9.14 -14.36
N ALA A 137 13.46 -10.25 -14.78
CA ALA A 137 14.42 -10.28 -15.85
C ALA A 137 13.97 -11.31 -16.91
N LYS A 138 13.89 -10.88 -18.16
CA LYS A 138 13.53 -11.69 -19.30
C LYS A 138 14.60 -11.58 -20.37
N GLY A 139 15.07 -12.70 -20.90
CA GLY A 139 15.87 -12.77 -22.12
C GLY A 139 15.07 -13.48 -23.20
N SER A 140 15.07 -12.99 -24.42
CA SER A 140 14.45 -13.69 -25.56
C SER A 140 15.38 -13.72 -26.78
N LEU A 141 15.29 -14.80 -27.52
CA LEU A 141 15.90 -15.00 -28.81
C LEU A 141 14.80 -15.19 -29.83
N ASP A 142 14.75 -14.34 -30.83
CA ASP A 142 13.72 -14.32 -31.85
C ASP A 142 14.37 -14.52 -33.22
N TYR A 143 13.81 -15.44 -34.00
CA TYR A 143 14.22 -15.70 -35.36
C TYR A 143 13.01 -15.65 -36.27
N SER A 144 13.09 -14.86 -37.34
CA SER A 144 12.03 -14.77 -38.37
C SER A 144 12.65 -14.65 -39.73
N ARG A 145 12.46 -15.65 -40.56
CA ARG A 145 13.01 -15.67 -41.92
C ARG A 145 12.10 -16.33 -42.92
N ARG A 146 12.11 -15.79 -44.13
CA ARG A 146 11.40 -16.35 -45.29
C ARG A 146 12.42 -16.91 -46.31
N PHE A 147 12.18 -18.16 -46.71
CA PHE A 147 12.94 -18.86 -47.73
C PHE A 147 12.01 -19.18 -48.90
N GLY A 148 11.88 -18.27 -49.84
CA GLY A 148 10.94 -18.41 -50.97
C GLY A 148 9.49 -18.45 -50.48
N ARG A 149 8.83 -19.63 -50.58
CA ARG A 149 7.45 -19.83 -50.09
C ARG A 149 7.38 -20.30 -48.63
N HIS A 150 8.51 -20.62 -48.01
CA HIS A 150 8.59 -21.08 -46.62
C HIS A 150 8.88 -19.90 -45.70
N SER A 151 8.13 -19.79 -44.62
CA SER A 151 8.37 -18.83 -43.53
C SER A 151 8.54 -19.61 -42.21
N VAL A 152 9.57 -19.25 -41.47
CA VAL A 152 9.87 -19.84 -40.16
C VAL A 152 9.97 -18.71 -39.16
N ASP A 153 9.17 -18.76 -38.10
CA ASP A 153 9.21 -17.87 -36.97
C ASP A 153 9.44 -18.69 -35.70
N ALA A 154 10.51 -18.40 -34.99
CA ALA A 154 10.86 -19.07 -33.75
C ALA A 154 11.17 -18.05 -32.64
N THR A 155 10.65 -18.29 -31.45
CA THR A 155 10.95 -17.50 -30.28
C THR A 155 11.28 -18.44 -29.13
N ALA A 156 12.37 -18.18 -28.42
CA ALA A 156 12.69 -18.81 -27.16
C ALA A 156 12.93 -17.73 -26.11
N PHE A 157 12.43 -17.92 -24.91
CA PHE A 157 12.68 -16.98 -23.81
C PHE A 157 12.87 -17.66 -22.46
N ALA A 158 13.63 -16.99 -21.63
CA ALA A 158 13.79 -17.29 -20.21
C ALA A 158 13.34 -16.09 -19.38
N LEU A 159 12.61 -16.34 -18.30
CA LEU A 159 12.09 -15.34 -17.38
C LEU A 159 12.47 -15.72 -15.96
N VAL A 160 13.03 -14.77 -15.23
CA VAL A 160 13.26 -14.85 -13.78
C VAL A 160 12.46 -13.76 -13.12
N ASP A 161 11.64 -14.11 -12.15
CA ASP A 161 10.88 -13.19 -11.32
C ASP A 161 11.24 -13.41 -9.86
N ASN A 162 11.68 -12.38 -9.18
CA ASN A 162 12.04 -12.41 -7.78
C ASN A 162 11.26 -11.33 -7.03
N TYR A 163 10.36 -11.77 -6.16
CA TYR A 163 9.56 -10.92 -5.29
C TYR A 163 10.01 -11.07 -3.85
N ARG A 164 10.32 -9.96 -3.21
CA ARG A 164 10.73 -9.89 -1.82
C ARG A 164 9.80 -8.96 -1.06
N GLN A 165 9.20 -9.47 0.00
CA GLN A 165 8.40 -8.70 0.93
C GLN A 165 9.13 -8.61 2.27
N TYR A 166 9.48 -7.41 2.68
CA TYR A 166 10.33 -7.18 3.85
C TYR A 166 9.57 -7.33 5.16
N SER A 167 8.29 -6.92 5.19
CA SER A 167 7.43 -7.00 6.38
C SER A 167 7.26 -8.42 6.91
N VAL A 168 7.15 -9.41 6.02
CA VAL A 168 7.00 -10.84 6.37
C VAL A 168 8.27 -11.66 6.11
N ARG A 169 9.36 -11.02 5.69
CA ARG A 169 10.64 -11.66 5.32
C ARG A 169 10.48 -12.78 4.29
N ALA A 170 9.46 -12.67 3.43
CA ALA A 170 9.19 -13.63 2.37
C ALA A 170 9.98 -13.29 1.11
N ASN A 171 10.54 -14.31 0.48
CA ASN A 171 11.19 -14.22 -0.81
C ASN A 171 10.65 -15.33 -1.71
N THR A 172 10.04 -14.93 -2.83
CA THR A 172 9.49 -15.85 -3.81
C THR A 172 10.20 -15.66 -5.14
N ARG A 173 10.71 -16.76 -5.70
CA ARG A 173 11.42 -16.75 -6.97
C ARG A 173 10.80 -17.74 -7.93
N TYR A 174 10.51 -17.26 -9.13
CA TYR A 174 10.05 -18.06 -10.26
C TYR A 174 11.08 -18.01 -11.38
N VAL A 175 11.27 -19.16 -12.03
CA VAL A 175 12.08 -19.29 -13.24
C VAL A 175 11.24 -20.02 -14.27
N ASN A 176 11.05 -19.41 -15.43
CA ASN A 176 10.23 -19.95 -16.51
C ASN A 176 11.02 -19.96 -17.82
N PHE A 177 10.83 -21.00 -18.60
CA PHE A 177 11.35 -21.13 -19.95
C PHE A 177 10.20 -21.47 -20.88
N ALA A 178 10.17 -20.86 -22.06
CA ALA A 178 9.21 -21.21 -23.09
C ALA A 178 9.81 -20.98 -24.48
N GLY A 179 9.29 -21.69 -25.45
CA GLY A 179 9.65 -21.55 -26.84
C GLY A 179 8.45 -21.81 -27.73
N ARG A 180 8.43 -21.17 -28.89
CA ARG A 180 7.45 -21.34 -29.93
C ARG A 180 8.15 -21.39 -31.28
N VAL A 181 7.75 -22.31 -32.12
CA VAL A 181 8.14 -22.34 -33.53
C VAL A 181 6.87 -22.37 -34.36
N THR A 182 6.80 -21.52 -35.37
CA THR A 182 5.71 -21.45 -36.33
C THR A 182 6.30 -21.61 -37.74
N TYR A 183 5.74 -22.50 -38.49
CA TYR A 183 6.11 -22.70 -39.89
C TYR A 183 4.91 -22.42 -40.80
N SER A 184 5.14 -21.74 -41.89
CA SER A 184 4.12 -21.43 -42.86
C SER A 184 4.64 -21.68 -44.29
N TYR A 185 3.84 -22.31 -45.12
CA TYR A 185 4.11 -22.51 -46.56
C TYR A 185 3.13 -21.71 -47.39
N ALA A 186 3.65 -20.79 -48.21
CA ALA A 186 2.86 -19.90 -49.07
C ALA A 186 1.73 -19.15 -48.33
N GLY A 187 1.87 -18.94 -47.02
CA GLY A 187 0.87 -18.28 -46.15
C GLY A 187 -0.36 -19.15 -45.83
N LYS A 188 -0.34 -20.45 -46.13
CA LYS A 188 -1.52 -21.33 -46.00
C LYS A 188 -1.48 -22.31 -44.82
N TYR A 189 -0.35 -22.58 -44.25
CA TYR A 189 -0.17 -23.56 -43.17
C TYR A 189 0.61 -22.89 -42.03
N ILE A 190 0.14 -23.10 -40.83
CA ILE A 190 0.74 -22.63 -39.56
C ILE A 190 0.87 -23.82 -38.63
#